data_46b62daee8f46501573a690d2e5bc3f9
#
_entry.id   46b62daee8f46501573a690d2e5bc3f9
#
_cell.length_a   1.000
_cell.length_b   1.000
_cell.length_c   1.000
_cell.angle_alpha   90.00
_cell.angle_beta   90.00
_cell.angle_gamma   90.00
#
_symmetry.space_group_name_H-M   'P 1'
#
loop_
_entity.id
_entity.type
_entity.pdbx_description
1 polymer ?
#
loop_
_entity_poly.entity_id
_entity_poly.type
_entity_poly.pdbx_seq_one_letter_code
_entity_poly.pdbx_strand_id
1 'polypeptide(L)'
;MKEYVSPAPDAPSVVLYGRTAARMDEVVRLVRDLGGVSAYGAFTEEELFARIATVPRLRVVLFGGGIDAASRARARAHLAAHAPDVTVSEPGFGYPYSDANIAADLRARLAAAPPSGPTPPR
;
A
#
# COMPACT_ATOMS: atom_id res chain seq x y z
N MET A 1 -15.87 0.89 3.26
CA MET A 1 -14.75 0.94 4.24
C MET A 1 -13.54 1.52 3.55
N LYS A 2 -12.97 2.53 4.13
CA LYS A 2 -11.79 3.20 3.57
C LYS A 2 -10.54 2.98 4.43
N GLU A 3 -10.73 2.39 5.61
CA GLU A 3 -9.65 2.23 6.56
C GLU A 3 -9.94 1.02 7.45
N TYR A 4 -8.90 0.27 7.75
CA TYR A 4 -8.96 -0.80 8.74
C TYR A 4 -7.66 -0.79 9.55
N VAL A 5 -7.77 -0.61 10.85
CA VAL A 5 -6.62 -0.61 11.76
C VAL A 5 -6.58 -1.97 12.47
N SER A 6 -5.50 -2.70 12.25
CA SER A 6 -5.31 -3.99 12.90
C SER A 6 -5.12 -3.82 14.39
N PRO A 7 -5.71 -4.71 15.23
CA PRO A 7 -5.45 -4.69 16.67
C PRO A 7 -4.05 -5.17 17.06
N ALA A 8 -3.30 -5.74 16.15
CA ALA A 8 -1.94 -6.21 16.43
C ALA A 8 -1.03 -4.99 16.67
N PRO A 9 -0.27 -4.94 17.80
CA PRO A 9 0.48 -3.73 18.16
C PRO A 9 1.59 -3.34 17.18
N ASP A 10 2.15 -4.31 16.47
CA ASP A 10 3.24 -4.05 15.53
C ASP A 10 2.82 -4.27 14.09
N ALA A 11 1.52 -4.17 13.79
CA ALA A 11 1.02 -4.41 12.45
C ALA A 11 1.65 -3.45 11.44
N PRO A 12 2.19 -3.97 10.34
CA PRO A 12 2.60 -3.11 9.23
C PRO A 12 1.36 -2.51 8.58
N SER A 13 1.55 -1.39 7.88
CA SER A 13 0.47 -0.68 7.23
C SER A 13 0.66 -0.64 5.73
N VAL A 14 -0.47 -0.65 5.03
CA VAL A 14 -0.56 -0.51 3.57
C VAL A 14 -1.42 0.70 3.27
N VAL A 15 -0.98 1.56 2.38
CA VAL A 15 -1.81 2.64 1.85
C VAL A 15 -2.30 2.22 0.46
N LEU A 16 -3.60 2.37 0.24
CA LEU A 16 -4.26 1.98 -0.99
C LEU A 16 -4.64 3.25 -1.75
N TYR A 17 -4.03 3.46 -2.91
CA TYR A 17 -4.30 4.62 -3.74
C TYR A 17 -5.19 4.21 -4.91
N GLY A 18 -6.44 4.63 -4.91
CA GLY A 18 -7.43 4.24 -5.91
C GLY A 18 -8.46 5.31 -6.16
N ARG A 19 -9.34 5.07 -7.14
CA ARG A 19 -10.30 6.08 -7.61
C ARG A 19 -11.75 5.81 -7.23
N THR A 20 -12.11 4.54 -6.98
CA THR A 20 -13.51 4.19 -6.76
C THR A 20 -13.74 3.68 -5.33
N ALA A 21 -14.83 4.17 -4.72
CA ALA A 21 -15.16 3.81 -3.35
C ALA A 21 -15.48 2.32 -3.20
N ALA A 22 -16.21 1.75 -4.16
CA ALA A 22 -16.59 0.34 -4.10
C ALA A 22 -15.36 -0.58 -4.15
N ARG A 23 -14.42 -0.29 -5.04
CA ARG A 23 -13.21 -1.10 -5.15
C ARG A 23 -12.29 -0.88 -3.95
N MET A 24 -12.24 0.34 -3.43
CA MET A 24 -11.48 0.64 -2.20
C MET A 24 -11.99 -0.21 -1.04
N ASP A 25 -13.31 -0.27 -0.85
CA ASP A 25 -13.91 -1.09 0.20
C ASP A 25 -13.51 -2.56 0.07
N GLU A 26 -13.57 -3.11 -1.14
CA GLU A 26 -13.18 -4.49 -1.40
C GLU A 26 -11.73 -4.77 -1.04
N VAL A 27 -10.83 -3.89 -1.42
CA VAL A 27 -9.41 -4.09 -1.18
C VAL A 27 -9.05 -3.90 0.29
N VAL A 28 -9.68 -2.95 0.98
CA VAL A 28 -9.50 -2.80 2.43
C VAL A 28 -9.92 -4.07 3.16
N ARG A 29 -11.05 -4.66 2.76
CA ARG A 29 -11.51 -5.92 3.35
C ARG A 29 -10.55 -7.07 3.07
N LEU A 30 -9.99 -7.09 1.87
CA LEU A 30 -9.00 -8.08 1.49
C LEU A 30 -7.75 -7.98 2.37
N VAL A 31 -7.26 -6.77 2.62
CA VAL A 31 -6.12 -6.56 3.51
C VAL A 31 -6.46 -6.99 4.94
N ARG A 32 -7.64 -6.63 5.41
CA ARG A 32 -8.12 -7.09 6.72
C ARG A 32 -8.06 -8.62 6.82
N ASP A 33 -8.49 -9.30 5.77
CA ASP A 33 -8.56 -10.76 5.76
C ASP A 33 -7.19 -11.43 5.66
N LEU A 34 -6.15 -10.70 5.24
CA LEU A 34 -4.78 -11.20 5.32
C LEU A 34 -4.31 -11.40 6.76
N GLY A 35 -4.86 -10.61 7.69
CA GLY A 35 -4.53 -10.67 9.11
C GLY A 35 -3.25 -9.94 9.47
N GLY A 36 -3.29 -9.20 10.57
CA GLY A 36 -2.11 -8.52 11.11
C GLY A 36 -1.60 -7.35 10.29
N VAL A 37 -2.43 -6.75 9.45
CA VAL A 37 -2.04 -5.64 8.55
C VAL A 37 -3.12 -4.56 8.63
N SER A 38 -2.70 -3.30 8.72
CA SER A 38 -3.61 -2.16 8.66
C SER A 38 -3.68 -1.62 7.23
N ALA A 39 -4.83 -1.08 6.85
CA ALA A 39 -5.06 -0.54 5.52
C ALA A 39 -5.64 0.86 5.62
N TYR A 40 -5.13 1.77 4.81
CA TYR A 40 -5.57 3.17 4.78
C TYR A 40 -5.76 3.59 3.33
N GLY A 41 -6.99 4.00 2.99
CA GLY A 41 -7.33 4.38 1.62
C GLY A 41 -7.06 5.84 1.33
N ALA A 42 -6.75 6.15 0.08
CA ALA A 42 -6.59 7.49 -0.44
C ALA A 42 -7.19 7.55 -1.84
N PHE A 43 -7.98 8.58 -2.12
CA PHE A 43 -8.60 8.77 -3.44
C PHE A 43 -7.94 9.88 -4.26
N THR A 44 -7.13 10.72 -3.62
CA THR A 44 -6.45 11.83 -4.27
C THR A 44 -4.97 11.84 -3.90
N GLU A 45 -4.17 12.55 -4.68
CA GLU A 45 -2.74 12.70 -4.34
C GLU A 45 -2.56 13.37 -2.98
N GLU A 46 -3.39 14.36 -2.69
CA GLU A 46 -3.35 15.06 -1.41
C GLU A 46 -3.59 14.10 -0.25
N GLU A 47 -4.61 13.24 -0.36
CA GLU A 47 -4.87 12.22 0.64
C GLU A 47 -3.73 11.21 0.74
N LEU A 48 -3.18 10.79 -0.40
CA LEU A 48 -2.07 9.86 -0.44
C LEU A 48 -0.87 10.43 0.31
N PHE A 49 -0.51 11.67 0.02
CA PHE A 49 0.66 12.30 0.66
C PHE A 49 0.44 12.48 2.15
N ALA A 50 -0.77 12.82 2.57
CA ALA A 50 -1.12 12.91 3.98
C ALA A 50 -1.00 11.54 4.68
N ARG A 51 -1.46 10.48 4.03
CA ARG A 51 -1.31 9.11 4.56
C ARG A 51 0.15 8.71 4.69
N ILE A 52 0.95 8.99 3.69
CA ILE A 52 2.39 8.68 3.73
C ILE A 52 3.06 9.38 4.92
N ALA A 53 2.65 10.61 5.21
CA ALA A 53 3.23 11.39 6.30
C ALA A 53 2.80 10.91 7.69
N THR A 54 1.63 10.29 7.82
CA THR A 54 1.01 10.06 9.13
C THR A 54 0.78 8.60 9.49
N VAL A 55 0.73 7.70 8.52
CA VAL A 55 0.44 6.29 8.79
C VAL A 55 1.66 5.63 9.43
N PRO A 56 1.47 4.99 10.61
CA PRO A 56 2.58 4.35 11.29
C PRO A 56 2.98 3.03 10.58
N ARG A 57 4.25 2.71 10.62
CA ARG A 57 4.78 1.44 10.10
C ARG A 57 4.39 1.16 8.66
N LEU A 58 4.36 2.20 7.82
CA LEU A 58 4.00 2.06 6.42
C LEU A 58 5.05 1.22 5.68
N ARG A 59 4.59 0.15 5.03
CA ARG A 59 5.46 -0.78 4.32
C ARG A 59 5.21 -0.78 2.82
N VAL A 60 3.97 -0.62 2.41
CA VAL A 60 3.58 -0.77 1.00
C VAL A 60 2.55 0.29 0.64
N VAL A 61 2.69 0.86 -0.56
CA VAL A 61 1.64 1.64 -1.21
C VAL A 61 1.18 0.86 -2.42
N LEU A 62 -0.11 0.55 -2.48
CA LEU A 62 -0.71 -0.17 -3.60
C LEU A 62 -1.41 0.81 -4.53
N PHE A 63 -1.05 0.79 -5.81
CA PHE A 63 -1.70 1.61 -6.83
C PHE A 63 -2.83 0.82 -7.48
N GLY A 64 -4.04 1.37 -7.46
CA GLY A 64 -5.18 0.78 -8.14
C GLY A 64 -5.09 0.95 -9.66
N GLY A 65 -5.89 0.15 -10.37
CA GLY A 65 -5.88 0.14 -11.82
C GLY A 65 -6.32 1.46 -12.47
N GLY A 66 -7.08 2.29 -11.73
CA GLY A 66 -7.55 3.59 -12.24
C GLY A 66 -6.56 4.74 -12.07
N ILE A 67 -5.38 4.49 -11.51
CA ILE A 67 -4.37 5.53 -11.33
C ILE A 67 -3.55 5.63 -12.62
N ASP A 68 -3.52 6.82 -13.21
CA ASP A 68 -2.81 7.02 -14.48
C ASP A 68 -1.30 7.09 -14.30
N ALA A 69 -0.57 7.03 -15.41
CA ALA A 69 0.90 7.00 -15.40
C ALA A 69 1.51 8.24 -14.76
N ALA A 70 0.94 9.42 -15.00
CA ALA A 70 1.47 10.66 -14.43
C ALA A 70 1.30 10.68 -12.91
N SER A 71 0.14 10.26 -12.41
CA SER A 71 -0.11 10.17 -10.97
C SER A 71 0.80 9.14 -10.31
N ARG A 72 1.03 8.01 -10.97
CA ARG A 72 1.98 6.99 -10.46
C ARG A 72 3.39 7.54 -10.37
N ALA A 73 3.83 8.27 -11.39
CA ALA A 73 5.17 8.87 -11.40
C ALA A 73 5.34 9.88 -10.26
N ARG A 74 4.35 10.74 -10.05
CA ARG A 74 4.39 11.71 -8.94
C ARG A 74 4.40 11.03 -7.58
N ALA A 75 3.60 10.00 -7.42
CA ALA A 75 3.56 9.23 -6.17
C ALA A 75 4.90 8.54 -5.89
N ARG A 76 5.51 7.94 -6.91
CA ARG A 76 6.83 7.31 -6.76
C ARG A 76 7.90 8.33 -6.41
N ALA A 77 7.87 9.52 -7.03
CA ALA A 77 8.83 10.59 -6.71
C ALA A 77 8.67 11.06 -5.26
N HIS A 78 7.42 11.20 -4.82
CA HIS A 78 7.14 11.60 -3.44
C HIS A 78 7.65 10.54 -2.44
N LEU A 79 7.40 9.27 -2.71
CA LEU A 79 7.88 8.18 -1.87
C LEU A 79 9.42 8.14 -1.82
N ALA A 80 10.08 8.30 -2.95
CA ALA A 80 11.54 8.33 -2.99
C ALA A 80 12.12 9.44 -2.15
N ALA A 81 11.44 10.59 -2.10
CA ALA A 81 11.91 11.75 -1.33
C ALA A 81 11.59 11.66 0.16
N HIS A 82 10.44 11.07 0.51
CA HIS A 82 9.91 11.14 1.89
C HIS A 82 9.82 9.80 2.61
N ALA A 83 9.77 8.69 1.89
CA ALA A 83 9.62 7.36 2.48
C ALA A 83 10.30 6.30 1.59
N PRO A 84 11.63 6.38 1.44
CA PRO A 84 12.35 5.51 0.49
C PRO A 84 12.29 4.02 0.82
N ASP A 85 11.93 3.67 2.05
CA ASP A 85 11.80 2.26 2.48
C ASP A 85 10.49 1.63 2.07
N VAL A 86 9.53 2.43 1.62
CA VAL A 86 8.20 1.93 1.25
C VAL A 86 8.26 1.36 -0.17
N THR A 87 7.72 0.16 -0.34
CA THR A 87 7.65 -0.45 -1.67
C THR A 87 6.30 -0.14 -2.32
N VAL A 88 6.28 -0.18 -3.65
CA VAL A 88 5.07 0.06 -4.43
C VAL A 88 4.57 -1.25 -5.00
N SER A 89 3.26 -1.50 -4.84
CA SER A 89 2.58 -2.66 -5.41
C SER A 89 1.67 -2.21 -6.55
N GLU A 90 1.81 -2.84 -7.71
CA GLU A 90 0.98 -2.57 -8.89
C GLU A 90 0.50 -3.90 -9.49
N PRO A 91 -0.31 -4.68 -8.75
CA PRO A 91 -0.60 -6.06 -9.13
C PRO A 91 -1.46 -6.20 -10.39
N GLY A 92 -2.06 -5.12 -10.85
CA GLY A 92 -2.86 -5.12 -12.08
C GLY A 92 -2.08 -4.73 -13.34
N PHE A 93 -0.82 -4.39 -13.20
CA PHE A 93 -0.03 -3.92 -14.34
C PHE A 93 0.35 -5.09 -15.23
N GLY A 94 -0.15 -5.07 -16.46
CA GLY A 94 0.16 -6.12 -17.44
C GLY A 94 -0.67 -7.39 -17.31
N TYR A 95 -1.60 -7.49 -16.35
CA TYR A 95 -2.48 -8.64 -16.19
C TYR A 95 -3.73 -8.22 -15.39
N PRO A 96 -4.76 -9.09 -15.33
CA PRO A 96 -6.00 -8.71 -14.66
C PRO A 96 -5.80 -8.29 -13.19
N TYR A 97 -6.47 -7.21 -12.80
CA TYR A 97 -6.43 -6.68 -11.45
C TYR A 97 -7.43 -7.44 -10.57
N SER A 98 -7.01 -8.61 -10.11
CA SER A 98 -7.85 -9.52 -9.33
C SER A 98 -7.46 -9.53 -7.86
N ASP A 99 -8.41 -9.94 -7.00
CA ASP A 99 -8.15 -10.04 -5.57
C ASP A 99 -7.03 -11.03 -5.27
N ALA A 100 -6.94 -12.13 -6.01
CA ALA A 100 -5.88 -13.11 -5.83
C ALA A 100 -4.50 -12.52 -6.13
N ASN A 101 -4.38 -11.73 -7.19
CA ASN A 101 -3.12 -11.09 -7.55
C ASN A 101 -2.74 -10.02 -6.54
N ILE A 102 -3.70 -9.23 -6.07
CA ILE A 102 -3.47 -8.23 -5.03
C ILE A 102 -2.97 -8.91 -3.75
N ALA A 103 -3.67 -9.95 -3.30
CA ALA A 103 -3.30 -10.65 -2.08
C ALA A 103 -1.91 -11.27 -2.18
N ALA A 104 -1.60 -11.92 -3.29
CA ALA A 104 -0.30 -12.56 -3.49
C ALA A 104 0.82 -11.53 -3.49
N ASP A 105 0.64 -10.41 -4.20
CA ASP A 105 1.66 -9.37 -4.27
C ASP A 105 1.87 -8.70 -2.91
N LEU A 106 0.80 -8.40 -2.20
CA LEU A 106 0.90 -7.81 -0.86
C LEU A 106 1.61 -8.75 0.12
N ARG A 107 1.26 -10.03 0.12
CA ARG A 107 1.93 -11.01 0.99
C ARG A 107 3.43 -11.05 0.71
N ALA A 108 3.81 -11.06 -0.56
CA ALA A 108 5.21 -11.11 -0.95
C ALA A 108 5.96 -9.87 -0.48
N ARG A 109 5.38 -8.68 -0.65
CA ARG A 109 6.03 -7.43 -0.26
C ARG A 109 6.10 -7.25 1.25
N LEU A 110 5.05 -7.66 1.96
CA LEU A 110 5.02 -7.58 3.42
C LEU A 110 5.98 -8.57 4.08
N ALA A 111 6.22 -9.71 3.44
CA ALA A 111 7.17 -10.70 3.93
C ALA A 111 8.62 -10.33 3.64
N ALA A 112 8.86 -9.47 2.64
CA ALA A 112 10.22 -9.05 2.29
C ALA A 112 10.78 -8.10 3.35
N ALA A 113 12.08 -8.18 3.60
CA ALA A 113 12.74 -7.21 4.46
C ALA A 113 12.72 -5.83 3.78
N PRO A 114 12.54 -4.72 4.54
CA PRO A 114 12.61 -3.39 3.95
C PRO A 114 13.95 -3.17 3.27
N PRO A 115 13.96 -2.57 2.04
CA PRO A 115 15.22 -2.39 1.28
C PRO A 115 16.29 -1.61 2.03
N SER A 116 15.89 -0.61 2.81
CA SER A 116 16.82 0.22 3.58
C SER A 116 16.65 0.01 5.07
N GLY A 117 16.01 -1.08 5.47
CA GLY A 117 15.94 -1.47 6.87
C GLY A 117 17.33 -1.71 7.43
N PRO A 118 17.51 -1.60 8.74
CA PRO A 118 18.82 -1.81 9.32
C PRO A 118 19.33 -3.20 8.95
N THR A 119 20.53 -3.23 8.39
CA THR A 119 21.18 -4.48 8.09
C THR A 119 21.65 -5.10 9.40
N PRO A 120 21.26 -6.32 9.70
CA PRO A 120 21.74 -6.95 10.92
C PRO A 120 23.27 -7.04 10.90
N PRO A 121 23.92 -6.91 12.03
CA PRO A 121 25.36 -7.13 12.08
C PRO A 121 25.70 -8.53 11.60
N ARG A 122 26.78 -8.61 10.88
CA ARG A 122 27.27 -9.89 10.41
C ARG A 122 28.27 -10.46 11.38
#